data_3833eaffca704970b9de81043965b98d
#
_entry.id   3833eaffca704970b9de81043965b98d
#
_cell.length_a   1.000
_cell.length_b   1.000
_cell.length_c   1.000
_cell.angle_alpha   90.00
_cell.angle_beta   90.00
_cell.angle_gamma   90.00
#
_symmetry.space_group_name_H-M   'P 1'
#
loop_
_entity.id
_entity.type
_entity.pdbx_description
1 polymer ?
#
loop_
_entity_poly.entity_id
_entity_poly.type
_entity_poly.pdbx_seq_one_letter_code
_entity_poly.pdbx_strand_id
1 'polypeptide(L)'
;SPGAWARACEVAGADVVEVLFFFKQATAYEMNADFAVAAVKEVVASTSLPVIALGPGQSEIDNGIMVPIADATKGERLAIGLCTESNYRTIVAAAIANEHVVVGRTPMDVNLAKQLNILMTDMGLPLDRIIMDPTTGALGYGIEYGYSVMERLRLAALQGDAMTQLPLLVDPGFEAWKTKESKVGEGVPETWGDWADRAVNWETFTALALVEAGANMVALRHPESVRRVRAAIDELMTTNEAPQ
;
A
#
# COMPACT_ATOMS: atom_id res chain seq x y z
N SER A 1 -10.32 18.69 -1.02
CA SER A 1 -11.22 17.53 -1.09
C SER A 1 -10.44 16.28 -1.53
N PRO A 2 -10.92 15.07 -1.27
CA PRO A 2 -10.28 13.82 -1.71
C PRO A 2 -10.07 13.77 -3.23
N GLY A 3 -11.04 14.17 -4.02
CA GLY A 3 -10.93 14.19 -5.47
C GLY A 3 -9.91 15.19 -6.00
N ALA A 4 -9.76 16.36 -5.37
CA ALA A 4 -8.73 17.32 -5.76
C ALA A 4 -7.32 16.76 -5.48
N TRP A 5 -7.17 16.00 -4.39
CA TRP A 5 -5.92 15.33 -4.05
C TRP A 5 -5.60 14.21 -5.05
N ALA A 6 -6.60 13.40 -5.42
CA ALA A 6 -6.43 12.34 -6.42
C ALA A 6 -5.94 12.90 -7.77
N ARG A 7 -6.53 14.00 -8.25
CA ARG A 7 -6.03 14.70 -9.45
C ARG A 7 -4.59 15.19 -9.30
N ALA A 8 -4.24 15.69 -8.12
CA ALA A 8 -2.87 16.14 -7.86
C ALA A 8 -1.87 14.98 -7.89
N CYS A 9 -2.24 13.80 -7.39
CA CYS A 9 -1.44 12.58 -7.47
C CYS A 9 -1.22 12.16 -8.94
N GLU A 10 -2.28 12.17 -9.75
CA GLU A 10 -2.21 11.87 -11.18
C GLU A 10 -1.28 12.83 -11.92
N VAL A 11 -1.41 14.14 -11.67
CA VAL A 11 -0.51 15.17 -12.24
C VAL A 11 0.94 15.01 -11.78
N ALA A 12 1.15 14.54 -10.54
CA ALA A 12 2.48 14.24 -10.01
C ALA A 12 3.11 12.96 -10.58
N GLY A 13 2.39 12.22 -11.44
CA GLY A 13 2.89 11.03 -12.12
C GLY A 13 2.68 9.73 -11.34
N ALA A 14 1.72 9.66 -10.42
CA ALA A 14 1.31 8.40 -9.81
C ALA A 14 0.68 7.47 -10.87
N ASP A 15 0.83 6.15 -10.68
CA ASP A 15 0.18 5.12 -11.51
C ASP A 15 -1.10 4.58 -10.86
N VAL A 16 -1.23 4.77 -9.55
CA VAL A 16 -2.34 4.31 -8.71
C VAL A 16 -2.58 5.34 -7.62
N VAL A 17 -3.82 5.54 -7.20
CA VAL A 17 -4.17 6.38 -6.04
C VAL A 17 -4.56 5.50 -4.87
N GLU A 18 -3.91 5.68 -3.72
CA GLU A 18 -4.29 5.04 -2.47
C GLU A 18 -5.10 5.98 -1.58
N VAL A 19 -6.24 5.51 -1.09
CA VAL A 19 -7.07 6.14 -0.07
C VAL A 19 -6.92 5.35 1.21
N LEU A 20 -6.14 5.87 2.16
CA LEU A 20 -5.92 5.24 3.45
C LEU A 20 -6.77 5.92 4.53
N PHE A 21 -7.67 5.16 5.14
CA PHE A 21 -8.43 5.60 6.31
C PHE A 21 -7.63 5.30 7.58
N PHE A 22 -7.38 6.32 8.40
CA PHE A 22 -6.65 6.16 9.66
C PHE A 22 -7.21 7.05 10.75
N PHE A 23 -7.04 6.64 12.02
CA PHE A 23 -7.41 7.47 13.16
C PHE A 23 -6.28 8.43 13.53
N LYS A 24 -6.61 9.71 13.61
CA LYS A 24 -5.78 10.67 14.31
C LYS A 24 -6.15 10.59 15.79
N GLN A 25 -5.15 10.31 16.66
CA GLN A 25 -5.34 10.06 18.10
C GLN A 25 -6.49 10.83 18.77
N ALA A 26 -7.26 10.09 19.61
CA ALA A 26 -8.10 10.54 20.71
C ALA A 26 -9.40 11.32 20.44
N THR A 27 -9.84 11.52 19.22
CA THR A 27 -11.26 11.82 19.00
C THR A 27 -11.88 10.63 18.31
N ALA A 28 -12.81 9.97 18.99
CA ALA A 28 -13.71 9.00 18.39
C ALA A 28 -14.60 9.73 17.35
N TYR A 29 -14.01 10.14 16.24
CA TYR A 29 -14.78 10.26 15.03
C TYR A 29 -15.17 8.82 14.72
N GLU A 30 -16.43 8.51 14.94
CA GLU A 30 -17.03 7.31 14.40
C GLU A 30 -16.69 7.34 12.91
N MET A 31 -15.86 6.39 12.47
CA MET A 31 -15.56 6.23 11.06
C MET A 31 -16.89 5.85 10.41
N ASN A 32 -17.60 6.84 9.89
CA ASN A 32 -18.91 6.66 9.30
C ASN A 32 -18.71 6.07 7.90
N ALA A 33 -19.36 4.96 7.63
CA ALA A 33 -19.38 4.32 6.32
C ALA A 33 -19.80 5.29 5.20
N ASP A 34 -20.77 6.16 5.45
CA ASP A 34 -21.23 7.14 4.47
C ASP A 34 -20.14 8.13 4.08
N PHE A 35 -19.34 8.61 5.06
CA PHE A 35 -18.20 9.46 4.78
C PHE A 35 -17.14 8.72 3.95
N ALA A 36 -16.83 7.48 4.31
CA ALA A 36 -15.83 6.68 3.61
C ALA A 36 -16.25 6.39 2.16
N VAL A 37 -17.50 6.02 1.96
CA VAL A 37 -18.11 5.82 0.63
C VAL A 37 -18.07 7.11 -0.20
N ALA A 38 -18.49 8.24 0.38
CA ALA A 38 -18.49 9.52 -0.33
C ALA A 38 -17.05 9.92 -0.75
N ALA A 39 -16.07 9.74 0.13
CA ALA A 39 -14.66 10.05 -0.16
C ALA A 39 -14.10 9.18 -1.30
N VAL A 40 -14.33 7.86 -1.27
CA VAL A 40 -13.85 6.96 -2.34
C VAL A 40 -14.56 7.25 -3.66
N LYS A 41 -15.86 7.48 -3.66
CA LYS A 41 -16.61 7.86 -4.89
C LYS A 41 -16.11 9.18 -5.48
N GLU A 42 -15.78 10.16 -4.64
CA GLU A 42 -15.20 11.42 -5.10
C GLU A 42 -13.83 11.20 -5.76
N VAL A 43 -12.98 10.32 -5.17
CA VAL A 43 -11.68 9.95 -5.73
C VAL A 43 -11.85 9.27 -7.09
N VAL A 44 -12.66 8.21 -7.14
CA VAL A 44 -12.93 7.45 -8.39
C VAL A 44 -13.45 8.35 -9.50
N ALA A 45 -14.34 9.29 -9.19
CA ALA A 45 -14.87 10.24 -10.17
C ALA A 45 -13.86 11.33 -10.61
N SER A 46 -12.71 11.44 -9.94
CA SER A 46 -11.78 12.55 -10.10
C SER A 46 -10.46 12.18 -10.77
N THR A 47 -10.18 10.91 -10.98
CA THR A 47 -8.95 10.42 -11.60
C THR A 47 -9.25 9.29 -12.58
N SER A 48 -8.36 9.09 -13.55
CA SER A 48 -8.41 7.93 -14.46
C SER A 48 -7.60 6.75 -13.93
N LEU A 49 -6.87 6.93 -12.83
CA LEU A 49 -5.99 5.92 -12.25
C LEU A 49 -6.77 4.86 -11.47
N PRO A 50 -6.26 3.63 -11.38
CA PRO A 50 -6.75 2.64 -10.44
C PRO A 50 -6.74 3.15 -9.01
N VAL A 51 -7.70 2.71 -8.19
CA VAL A 51 -7.84 3.16 -6.81
C VAL A 51 -7.69 2.00 -5.84
N ILE A 52 -6.90 2.19 -4.80
CA ILE A 52 -6.76 1.30 -3.64
C ILE A 52 -7.45 1.98 -2.46
N ALA A 53 -8.36 1.30 -1.77
CA ALA A 53 -9.02 1.79 -0.56
C ALA A 53 -8.66 0.89 0.63
N LEU A 54 -7.96 1.44 1.62
CA LEU A 54 -7.48 0.71 2.80
C LEU A 54 -8.08 1.27 4.08
N GLY A 55 -8.53 0.38 4.95
CA GLY A 55 -9.00 0.72 6.28
C GLY A 55 -7.86 0.90 7.30
N PRO A 56 -8.20 1.26 8.55
CA PRO A 56 -7.23 1.55 9.60
C PRO A 56 -6.51 0.30 10.18
N GLY A 57 -6.84 -0.91 9.74
CA GLY A 57 -6.26 -2.15 10.27
C GLY A 57 -6.95 -2.66 11.53
N GLN A 58 -8.18 -2.27 11.77
CA GLN A 58 -9.05 -2.80 12.82
C GLN A 58 -10.22 -3.55 12.18
N SER A 59 -10.23 -4.87 12.29
CA SER A 59 -11.10 -5.76 11.50
C SER A 59 -12.58 -5.40 11.52
N GLU A 60 -13.13 -5.00 12.65
CA GLU A 60 -14.55 -4.61 12.75
C GLU A 60 -14.83 -3.30 12.01
N ILE A 61 -13.91 -2.34 12.12
CA ILE A 61 -14.03 -1.05 11.44
C ILE A 61 -13.77 -1.22 9.95
N ASP A 62 -12.75 -1.99 9.58
CA ASP A 62 -12.45 -2.30 8.18
C ASP A 62 -13.65 -2.97 7.51
N ASN A 63 -14.30 -3.91 8.17
CA ASN A 63 -15.55 -4.52 7.67
C ASN A 63 -16.67 -3.47 7.52
N GLY A 64 -16.82 -2.61 8.52
CA GLY A 64 -17.86 -1.58 8.55
C GLY A 64 -17.77 -0.54 7.45
N ILE A 65 -16.57 -0.27 6.92
CA ILE A 65 -16.37 0.72 5.85
C ILE A 65 -16.11 0.07 4.49
N MET A 66 -15.39 -1.05 4.43
CA MET A 66 -15.03 -1.67 3.15
C MET A 66 -16.20 -2.37 2.46
N VAL A 67 -17.11 -2.98 3.22
CA VAL A 67 -18.33 -3.58 2.62
C VAL A 67 -19.19 -2.52 1.92
N PRO A 68 -19.59 -1.41 2.58
CA PRO A 68 -20.30 -0.32 1.91
C PRO A 68 -19.52 0.32 0.73
N ILE A 69 -18.20 0.46 0.83
CA ILE A 69 -17.38 0.97 -0.27
C ILE A 69 -17.46 0.00 -1.46
N ALA A 70 -17.27 -1.31 -1.23
CA ALA A 70 -17.35 -2.30 -2.29
C ALA A 70 -18.72 -2.27 -3.01
N ASP A 71 -19.82 -2.22 -2.25
CA ASP A 71 -21.16 -2.17 -2.83
C ASP A 71 -21.39 -0.88 -3.64
N ALA A 72 -20.91 0.26 -3.13
CA ALA A 72 -21.11 1.57 -3.74
C ALA A 72 -20.22 1.83 -4.98
N THR A 73 -19.17 1.02 -5.18
CA THR A 73 -18.20 1.12 -6.28
C THR A 73 -18.15 -0.14 -7.14
N LYS A 74 -19.24 -0.89 -7.17
CA LYS A 74 -19.39 -2.05 -8.02
C LYS A 74 -19.12 -1.72 -9.48
N GLY A 75 -18.24 -2.51 -10.11
CA GLY A 75 -17.84 -2.31 -11.51
C GLY A 75 -16.59 -1.43 -11.70
N GLU A 76 -16.13 -0.71 -10.68
CA GLU A 76 -14.93 0.14 -10.74
C GLU A 76 -13.63 -0.66 -10.52
N ARG A 77 -13.72 -1.92 -10.09
CA ARG A 77 -12.59 -2.83 -9.84
C ARG A 77 -11.49 -2.23 -8.96
N LEU A 78 -11.87 -1.68 -7.81
CA LEU A 78 -10.93 -1.19 -6.80
C LEU A 78 -10.14 -2.34 -6.17
N ALA A 79 -9.00 -2.00 -5.54
CA ALA A 79 -8.40 -2.87 -4.54
C ALA A 79 -8.87 -2.42 -3.14
N ILE A 80 -9.46 -3.32 -2.37
CA ILE A 80 -10.00 -3.04 -1.04
C ILE A 80 -9.28 -3.83 0.05
N GLY A 81 -9.10 -3.23 1.20
CA GLY A 81 -8.41 -3.82 2.36
C GLY A 81 -8.56 -2.93 3.61
N LEU A 82 -8.05 -3.30 4.78
CA LEU A 82 -7.09 -4.39 4.94
C LEU A 82 -7.82 -5.71 5.22
N CYS A 83 -7.46 -6.72 4.46
CA CYS A 83 -7.91 -8.09 4.69
C CYS A 83 -6.86 -8.82 5.55
N THR A 84 -7.29 -9.39 6.67
CA THR A 84 -6.46 -10.15 7.60
C THR A 84 -7.11 -11.48 7.91
N GLU A 85 -6.44 -12.37 8.63
CA GLU A 85 -7.01 -13.65 9.07
C GLU A 85 -8.32 -13.48 9.85
N SER A 86 -8.49 -12.36 10.58
CA SER A 86 -9.67 -12.12 11.42
C SER A 86 -10.90 -11.67 10.65
N ASN A 87 -10.76 -11.05 9.46
CA ASN A 87 -11.86 -10.48 8.69
C ASN A 87 -11.96 -10.96 7.23
N TYR A 88 -11.10 -11.89 6.80
CA TYR A 88 -11.03 -12.28 5.39
C TYR A 88 -12.37 -12.75 4.82
N ARG A 89 -13.20 -13.44 5.61
CA ARG A 89 -14.50 -13.91 5.13
C ARG A 89 -15.40 -12.76 4.66
N THR A 90 -15.43 -11.69 5.41
CA THR A 90 -16.26 -10.51 5.11
C THR A 90 -15.69 -9.73 3.91
N ILE A 91 -14.41 -9.42 3.93
CA ILE A 91 -13.77 -8.62 2.86
C ILE A 91 -13.77 -9.38 1.54
N VAL A 92 -13.43 -10.68 1.55
CA VAL A 92 -13.42 -11.51 0.34
C VAL A 92 -14.82 -11.69 -0.24
N ALA A 93 -15.84 -11.91 0.61
CA ALA A 93 -17.23 -12.00 0.14
C ALA A 93 -17.67 -10.69 -0.55
N ALA A 94 -17.39 -9.53 0.03
CA ALA A 94 -17.68 -8.24 -0.56
C ALA A 94 -16.93 -8.02 -1.89
N ALA A 95 -15.64 -8.41 -1.94
CA ALA A 95 -14.83 -8.30 -3.14
C ALA A 95 -15.34 -9.21 -4.27
N ILE A 96 -15.73 -10.46 -3.97
CA ILE A 96 -16.28 -11.37 -4.98
C ILE A 96 -17.59 -10.84 -5.54
N ALA A 97 -18.52 -10.40 -4.68
CA ALA A 97 -19.84 -9.90 -5.07
C ALA A 97 -19.78 -8.66 -5.97
N ASN A 98 -18.76 -7.84 -5.82
CA ASN A 98 -18.62 -6.55 -6.49
C ASN A 98 -17.44 -6.46 -7.45
N GLU A 99 -16.74 -7.58 -7.70
CA GLU A 99 -15.63 -7.73 -8.66
C GLU A 99 -14.36 -6.94 -8.28
N HIS A 100 -14.11 -6.72 -6.99
CA HIS A 100 -12.94 -6.01 -6.48
C HIS A 100 -11.72 -6.93 -6.27
N VAL A 101 -10.53 -6.32 -6.19
CA VAL A 101 -9.26 -6.92 -5.78
C VAL A 101 -9.15 -6.80 -4.25
N VAL A 102 -8.46 -7.73 -3.59
CA VAL A 102 -8.27 -7.73 -2.14
C VAL A 102 -6.81 -7.47 -1.79
N VAL A 103 -6.57 -6.53 -0.86
CA VAL A 103 -5.25 -6.32 -0.24
C VAL A 103 -5.20 -7.10 1.07
N GLY A 104 -4.43 -8.19 1.07
CA GLY A 104 -4.21 -9.06 2.22
C GLY A 104 -2.99 -8.63 3.01
N ARG A 105 -3.18 -8.17 4.26
CA ARG A 105 -2.10 -7.74 5.16
C ARG A 105 -1.75 -8.80 6.17
N THR A 106 -0.44 -9.04 6.34
CA THR A 106 0.12 -9.93 7.35
C THR A 106 1.29 -9.29 8.09
N PRO A 107 1.48 -9.59 9.39
CA PRO A 107 2.53 -8.97 10.18
C PRO A 107 3.91 -9.60 9.89
N MET A 108 4.59 -9.16 8.84
CA MET A 108 5.98 -9.51 8.50
C MET A 108 6.31 -11.03 8.63
N ASP A 109 5.38 -11.89 8.18
CA ASP A 109 5.51 -13.34 8.25
C ASP A 109 5.15 -14.01 6.93
N VAL A 110 6.10 -14.76 6.37
CA VAL A 110 5.94 -15.47 5.08
C VAL A 110 4.87 -16.55 5.14
N ASN A 111 4.80 -17.31 6.26
CA ASN A 111 3.84 -18.39 6.39
C ASN A 111 2.42 -17.87 6.55
N LEU A 112 2.25 -16.81 7.32
CA LEU A 112 0.94 -16.14 7.46
C LEU A 112 0.49 -15.51 6.14
N ALA A 113 1.40 -14.90 5.37
CA ALA A 113 1.08 -14.37 4.05
C ALA A 113 0.57 -15.48 3.12
N LYS A 114 1.29 -16.58 3.04
CA LYS A 114 0.86 -17.74 2.26
C LYS A 114 -0.46 -18.34 2.76
N GLN A 115 -0.62 -18.47 4.06
CA GLN A 115 -1.86 -19.00 4.67
C GLN A 115 -3.06 -18.11 4.36
N LEU A 116 -2.91 -16.77 4.46
CA LEU A 116 -3.98 -15.84 4.13
C LEU A 116 -4.38 -15.95 2.65
N ASN A 117 -3.41 -16.08 1.73
CA ASN A 117 -3.69 -16.26 0.31
C ASN A 117 -4.45 -17.57 0.04
N ILE A 118 -4.10 -18.67 0.74
CA ILE A 118 -4.85 -19.92 0.67
C ILE A 118 -6.29 -19.73 1.17
N LEU A 119 -6.48 -19.08 2.32
CA LEU A 119 -7.82 -18.83 2.86
C LEU A 119 -8.70 -18.00 1.92
N MET A 120 -8.12 -17.00 1.25
CA MET A 120 -8.84 -16.18 0.27
C MET A 120 -9.21 -16.98 -0.99
N THR A 121 -8.28 -17.81 -1.48
CA THR A 121 -8.54 -18.64 -2.66
C THR A 121 -9.52 -19.77 -2.39
N ASP A 122 -9.50 -20.36 -1.21
CA ASP A 122 -10.48 -21.39 -0.78
C ASP A 122 -11.91 -20.83 -0.73
N MET A 123 -12.07 -19.51 -0.55
CA MET A 123 -13.37 -18.84 -0.69
C MET A 123 -13.78 -18.58 -2.15
N GLY A 124 -12.92 -18.91 -3.11
CA GLY A 124 -13.17 -18.70 -4.53
C GLY A 124 -12.66 -17.37 -5.11
N LEU A 125 -11.84 -16.61 -4.35
CA LEU A 125 -11.20 -15.41 -4.90
C LEU A 125 -10.05 -15.84 -5.85
N PRO A 126 -10.05 -15.40 -7.12
CA PRO A 126 -8.97 -15.71 -8.05
C PRO A 126 -7.64 -15.11 -7.61
N LEU A 127 -6.52 -15.79 -7.86
CA LEU A 127 -5.17 -15.33 -7.48
C LEU A 127 -4.81 -13.96 -8.08
N ASP A 128 -5.27 -13.67 -9.30
CA ASP A 128 -5.07 -12.38 -9.98
C ASP A 128 -5.87 -11.21 -9.36
N ARG A 129 -6.62 -11.49 -8.32
CA ARG A 129 -7.39 -10.51 -7.53
C ARG A 129 -6.88 -10.40 -6.10
N ILE A 130 -5.65 -10.80 -5.83
CA ILE A 130 -5.01 -10.69 -4.52
C ILE A 130 -3.73 -9.87 -4.64
N ILE A 131 -3.58 -8.90 -3.75
CA ILE A 131 -2.35 -8.14 -3.51
C ILE A 131 -1.88 -8.46 -2.09
N MET A 132 -0.60 -8.78 -1.92
CA MET A 132 -0.02 -9.01 -0.60
C MET A 132 0.52 -7.71 -0.02
N ASP A 133 0.22 -7.44 1.23
CA ASP A 133 0.84 -6.40 2.05
C ASP A 133 1.56 -7.05 3.24
N PRO A 134 2.89 -7.19 3.17
CA PRO A 134 3.67 -7.86 4.22
C PRO A 134 3.92 -6.99 5.45
N THR A 135 3.30 -5.83 5.53
CA THR A 135 3.56 -4.75 6.48
C THR A 135 4.92 -4.06 6.24
N THR A 136 4.92 -2.76 6.27
CA THR A 136 6.10 -1.93 5.98
C THR A 136 6.77 -1.42 7.25
N GLY A 137 8.10 -1.48 7.31
CA GLY A 137 8.93 -0.73 8.24
C GLY A 137 9.68 0.37 7.51
N ALA A 138 9.90 1.53 8.14
CA ALA A 138 10.73 2.57 7.58
C ALA A 138 12.22 2.31 7.82
N LEU A 139 13.06 2.99 7.04
CA LEU A 139 14.52 3.02 7.23
C LEU A 139 14.85 3.43 8.68
N GLY A 140 15.66 2.61 9.38
CA GLY A 140 15.99 2.80 10.79
C GLY A 140 14.86 2.42 11.78
N TYR A 141 13.71 1.98 11.30
CA TYR A 141 12.52 1.65 12.09
C TYR A 141 11.92 0.30 11.69
N GLY A 142 12.76 -0.69 11.45
CA GLY A 142 12.35 -2.07 11.18
C GLY A 142 12.20 -2.43 9.72
N ILE A 143 12.75 -1.65 8.78
CA ILE A 143 12.75 -1.97 7.34
C ILE A 143 13.34 -3.35 7.06
N GLU A 144 14.36 -3.76 7.82
CA GLU A 144 15.06 -5.04 7.67
C GLU A 144 14.13 -6.25 7.83
N TYR A 145 13.09 -6.15 8.64
CA TYR A 145 12.11 -7.23 8.79
C TYR A 145 11.23 -7.36 7.56
N GLY A 146 10.66 -6.25 7.08
CA GLY A 146 9.86 -6.22 5.85
C GLY A 146 10.67 -6.64 4.63
N TYR A 147 11.88 -6.12 4.50
CA TYR A 147 12.84 -6.48 3.45
C TYR A 147 13.08 -7.98 3.40
N SER A 148 13.43 -8.60 4.54
CA SER A 148 13.70 -10.03 4.64
C SER A 148 12.48 -10.89 4.29
N VAL A 149 11.28 -10.49 4.72
CA VAL A 149 10.04 -11.21 4.38
C VAL A 149 9.77 -11.14 2.88
N MET A 150 9.93 -9.97 2.27
CA MET A 150 9.71 -9.78 0.83
C MET A 150 10.69 -10.60 -0.01
N GLU A 151 11.99 -10.60 0.31
CA GLU A 151 12.97 -11.47 -0.37
C GLU A 151 12.58 -12.94 -0.28
N ARG A 152 12.17 -13.41 0.91
CA ARG A 152 11.76 -14.81 1.11
C ARG A 152 10.50 -15.15 0.32
N LEU A 153 9.52 -14.25 0.23
CA LEU A 153 8.35 -14.41 -0.63
C LEU A 153 8.75 -14.52 -2.11
N ARG A 154 9.66 -13.65 -2.58
CA ARG A 154 10.15 -13.68 -3.96
C ARG A 154 10.96 -14.94 -4.27
N LEU A 155 11.80 -15.38 -3.35
CA LEU A 155 12.55 -16.63 -3.52
C LEU A 155 11.61 -17.85 -3.59
N ALA A 156 10.58 -17.91 -2.76
CA ALA A 156 9.57 -18.97 -2.82
C ALA A 156 8.78 -18.92 -4.15
N ALA A 157 8.43 -17.72 -4.61
CA ALA A 157 7.79 -17.51 -5.91
C ALA A 157 8.63 -18.04 -7.08
N LEU A 158 9.93 -17.74 -7.08
CA LEU A 158 10.89 -18.24 -8.08
C LEU A 158 11.07 -19.75 -8.03
N GLN A 159 10.84 -20.38 -6.88
CA GLN A 159 10.82 -21.83 -6.71
C GLN A 159 9.49 -22.49 -7.14
N GLY A 160 8.52 -21.71 -7.61
CA GLY A 160 7.26 -22.17 -8.15
C GLY A 160 6.09 -22.21 -7.15
N ASP A 161 6.22 -21.58 -5.97
CA ASP A 161 5.11 -21.46 -5.03
C ASP A 161 4.11 -20.42 -5.49
N ALA A 162 3.02 -20.86 -6.11
CA ALA A 162 1.97 -19.99 -6.66
C ALA A 162 1.35 -19.04 -5.61
N MET A 163 1.30 -19.43 -4.34
CA MET A 163 0.74 -18.62 -3.25
C MET A 163 1.64 -17.43 -2.85
N THR A 164 2.86 -17.36 -3.37
CA THR A 164 3.81 -16.27 -3.11
C THR A 164 4.14 -15.44 -4.35
N GLN A 165 3.60 -15.82 -5.54
CA GLN A 165 3.84 -15.13 -6.81
C GLN A 165 3.01 -13.84 -7.00
N LEU A 166 2.22 -13.48 -6.00
CA LEU A 166 1.30 -12.34 -6.06
C LEU A 166 2.03 -11.00 -5.93
N PRO A 167 1.46 -9.91 -6.43
CA PRO A 167 2.05 -8.59 -6.29
C PRO A 167 2.15 -8.15 -4.83
N LEU A 168 3.24 -7.44 -4.50
CA LEU A 168 3.51 -6.87 -3.18
C LEU A 168 3.24 -5.38 -3.18
N LEU A 169 2.38 -4.92 -2.29
CA LEU A 169 2.14 -3.52 -1.95
C LEU A 169 2.86 -3.19 -0.65
N VAL A 170 3.59 -2.08 -0.61
CA VAL A 170 4.23 -1.53 0.58
C VAL A 170 3.91 -0.05 0.72
N ASP A 171 3.86 0.45 1.96
CA ASP A 171 3.52 1.84 2.28
C ASP A 171 4.69 2.58 2.95
N PRO A 172 5.82 2.79 2.24
CA PRO A 172 6.95 3.56 2.75
C PRO A 172 6.57 5.01 3.07
N GLY A 173 5.61 5.60 2.34
CA GLY A 173 5.16 6.96 2.58
C GLY A 173 4.51 7.13 3.95
N PHE A 174 3.68 6.20 4.39
CA PHE A 174 3.07 6.28 5.72
C PHE A 174 4.09 6.09 6.84
N GLU A 175 5.01 5.14 6.69
CA GLU A 175 5.99 4.80 7.73
C GLU A 175 7.14 5.81 7.79
N ALA A 176 7.71 6.25 6.66
CA ALA A 176 8.79 7.21 6.62
C ALA A 176 8.40 8.55 7.25
N TRP A 177 7.19 9.06 6.96
CA TRP A 177 6.72 10.32 7.53
C TRP A 177 6.32 10.24 9.02
N LYS A 178 6.37 9.07 9.65
CA LYS A 178 6.23 8.91 11.11
C LYS A 178 7.56 9.07 11.86
N THR A 179 8.68 8.92 11.18
CA THR A 179 10.02 8.92 11.79
C THR A 179 10.40 10.29 12.33
N LYS A 180 11.33 10.32 13.27
CA LYS A 180 11.86 11.57 13.84
C LYS A 180 12.57 12.38 12.75
N GLU A 181 13.31 11.72 11.90
CA GLU A 181 14.11 12.30 10.82
C GLU A 181 13.26 13.09 9.82
N SER A 182 12.05 12.64 9.56
CA SER A 182 11.11 13.32 8.63
C SER A 182 10.27 14.40 9.30
N LYS A 183 10.06 14.32 10.63
CA LYS A 183 9.16 15.25 11.36
C LYS A 183 9.83 16.46 11.96
N VAL A 184 11.10 16.31 12.42
CA VAL A 184 11.75 17.34 13.24
C VAL A 184 12.59 18.26 12.37
N GLY A 185 12.15 19.53 12.22
CA GLY A 185 12.86 20.58 11.48
C GLY A 185 13.89 21.34 12.29
N GLU A 186 13.71 21.40 13.62
CA GLU A 186 14.54 22.23 14.51
C GLU A 186 15.12 21.42 15.68
N GLY A 187 16.21 21.91 16.29
CA GLY A 187 16.82 21.25 17.44
C GLY A 187 17.54 19.94 17.11
N VAL A 188 17.95 19.76 15.87
CA VAL A 188 18.74 18.62 15.38
C VAL A 188 20.16 19.08 15.01
N PRO A 189 21.15 18.16 14.96
CA PRO A 189 22.50 18.50 14.49
C PRO A 189 22.49 19.08 13.06
N GLU A 190 23.39 20.03 12.78
CA GLU A 190 23.55 20.60 11.42
C GLU A 190 23.88 19.55 10.37
N THR A 191 24.54 18.45 10.77
CA THR A 191 24.85 17.29 9.91
C THR A 191 23.62 16.56 9.38
N TRP A 192 22.41 16.84 9.94
CA TRP A 192 21.17 16.30 9.43
C TRP A 192 20.68 17.04 8.16
N GLY A 193 21.28 18.18 7.82
CA GLY A 193 20.96 18.94 6.62
C GLY A 193 19.58 19.58 6.66
N ASP A 194 19.13 20.06 5.50
CA ASP A 194 17.79 20.66 5.35
C ASP A 194 16.68 19.66 5.67
N TRP A 195 15.67 20.13 6.39
CA TRP A 195 14.57 19.28 6.82
C TRP A 195 13.73 18.72 5.66
N ALA A 196 13.38 19.59 4.69
CA ALA A 196 12.50 19.18 3.60
C ALA A 196 13.19 18.14 2.70
N ASP A 197 14.48 18.37 2.39
CA ASP A 197 15.29 17.42 1.63
C ASP A 197 15.46 16.11 2.37
N ARG A 198 15.73 16.15 3.67
CA ARG A 198 15.88 14.96 4.52
C ARG A 198 14.60 14.13 4.57
N ALA A 199 13.44 14.77 4.72
CA ALA A 199 12.15 14.08 4.77
C ALA A 199 11.84 13.35 3.45
N VAL A 200 12.06 14.02 2.32
CA VAL A 200 11.91 13.42 0.98
C VAL A 200 12.91 12.29 0.76
N ASN A 201 14.18 12.48 1.18
CA ASN A 201 15.20 11.43 1.07
C ASN A 201 14.84 10.20 1.91
N TRP A 202 14.31 10.40 3.13
CA TRP A 202 13.90 9.29 4.01
C TRP A 202 12.83 8.42 3.38
N GLU A 203 11.81 9.04 2.79
CA GLU A 203 10.78 8.35 2.03
C GLU A 203 11.35 7.65 0.78
N THR A 204 12.15 8.37 0.00
CA THR A 204 12.73 7.85 -1.25
C THR A 204 13.61 6.63 -0.99
N PHE A 205 14.56 6.70 -0.04
CA PHE A 205 15.45 5.58 0.26
C PHE A 205 14.69 4.40 0.88
N THR A 206 13.70 4.65 1.73
CA THR A 206 12.84 3.57 2.23
C THR A 206 12.13 2.87 1.07
N ALA A 207 11.56 3.61 0.13
CA ALA A 207 10.88 3.06 -1.03
C ALA A 207 11.82 2.26 -1.94
N LEU A 208 12.99 2.81 -2.28
CA LEU A 208 13.96 2.15 -3.17
C LEU A 208 14.45 0.82 -2.58
N ALA A 209 14.77 0.79 -1.29
CA ALA A 209 15.17 -0.45 -0.63
C ALA A 209 14.07 -1.52 -0.73
N LEU A 210 12.79 -1.14 -0.61
CA LEU A 210 11.68 -2.08 -0.72
C LEU A 210 11.39 -2.48 -2.18
N VAL A 211 11.63 -1.60 -3.15
CA VAL A 211 11.60 -1.96 -4.59
C VAL A 211 12.66 -3.02 -4.89
N GLU A 212 13.88 -2.85 -4.41
CA GLU A 212 14.95 -3.84 -4.57
C GLU A 212 14.64 -5.18 -3.88
N ALA A 213 13.92 -5.16 -2.75
CA ALA A 213 13.41 -6.37 -2.09
C ALA A 213 12.27 -7.06 -2.85
N GLY A 214 11.74 -6.43 -3.90
CA GLY A 214 10.74 -7.01 -4.78
C GLY A 214 9.32 -6.43 -4.65
N ALA A 215 9.13 -5.22 -4.11
CA ALA A 215 7.84 -4.54 -4.16
C ALA A 215 7.42 -4.28 -5.61
N ASN A 216 6.14 -4.47 -5.91
CA ASN A 216 5.52 -4.12 -7.19
C ASN A 216 4.81 -2.77 -7.14
N MET A 217 4.33 -2.40 -5.95
CA MET A 217 3.64 -1.15 -5.69
C MET A 217 4.18 -0.51 -4.42
N VAL A 218 4.48 0.79 -4.48
CA VAL A 218 4.96 1.58 -3.34
C VAL A 218 4.05 2.79 -3.16
N ALA A 219 3.43 2.92 -2.00
CA ALA A 219 2.62 4.08 -1.66
C ALA A 219 3.52 5.21 -1.13
N LEU A 220 3.51 6.35 -1.81
CA LEU A 220 4.33 7.52 -1.52
C LEU A 220 3.44 8.73 -1.23
N ARG A 221 3.93 9.65 -0.41
CA ARG A 221 3.20 10.86 -0.01
C ARG A 221 3.69 12.13 -0.66
N HIS A 222 4.97 12.20 -1.02
CA HIS A 222 5.57 13.40 -1.54
C HIS A 222 5.81 13.29 -3.06
N PRO A 223 5.36 14.29 -3.88
CA PRO A 223 5.52 14.24 -5.35
C PRO A 223 6.97 14.09 -5.81
N GLU A 224 7.90 14.71 -5.10
CA GLU A 224 9.32 14.61 -5.41
C GLU A 224 9.85 13.18 -5.15
N SER A 225 9.35 12.49 -4.14
CA SER A 225 9.67 11.07 -3.90
C SER A 225 9.16 10.20 -5.04
N VAL A 226 7.93 10.45 -5.53
CA VAL A 226 7.38 9.75 -6.70
C VAL A 226 8.29 9.92 -7.90
N ARG A 227 8.72 11.15 -8.20
CA ARG A 227 9.63 11.45 -9.32
C ARG A 227 10.99 10.74 -9.18
N ARG A 228 11.59 10.77 -7.99
CA ARG A 228 12.90 10.15 -7.72
C ARG A 228 12.84 8.63 -7.80
N VAL A 229 11.82 8.01 -7.22
CA VAL A 229 11.64 6.54 -7.26
C VAL A 229 11.40 6.09 -8.69
N ARG A 230 10.55 6.79 -9.47
CA ARG A 230 10.34 6.49 -10.89
C ARG A 230 11.65 6.57 -11.68
N ALA A 231 12.41 7.65 -11.53
CA ALA A 231 13.68 7.82 -12.23
C ALA A 231 14.67 6.68 -11.92
N ALA A 232 14.73 6.24 -10.66
CA ALA A 232 15.60 5.13 -10.27
C ALA A 232 15.12 3.79 -10.86
N ILE A 233 13.81 3.53 -10.91
CA ILE A 233 13.25 2.34 -11.56
C ILE A 233 13.58 2.34 -13.06
N ASP A 234 13.39 3.47 -13.73
CA ASP A 234 13.69 3.62 -15.16
C ASP A 234 15.19 3.37 -15.44
N GLU A 235 16.07 3.85 -14.59
CA GLU A 235 17.51 3.60 -14.68
C GLU A 235 17.85 2.11 -14.50
N LEU A 236 17.28 1.46 -13.49
CA LEU A 236 17.46 0.03 -13.25
C LEU A 236 16.95 -0.83 -14.41
N MET A 237 15.86 -0.43 -15.05
CA MET A 237 15.29 -1.17 -16.19
C MET A 237 16.09 -0.99 -17.47
N THR A 238 16.69 0.19 -17.69
CA THR A 238 17.49 0.49 -18.90
C THR A 238 18.88 -0.14 -18.88
N THR A 239 19.49 -0.33 -17.71
CA THR A 239 20.83 -0.95 -17.56
C THR A 239 20.82 -2.46 -17.84
N ASN A 240 19.66 -3.10 -17.95
CA ASN A 240 19.55 -4.54 -18.25
C ASN A 240 19.50 -4.87 -19.76
N GLU A 241 19.52 -3.89 -20.67
CA GLU A 241 19.83 -4.13 -22.08
C GLU A 241 21.36 -4.20 -22.25
N ALA A 242 21.95 -5.37 -21.97
CA ALA A 242 23.34 -5.63 -22.26
C ALA A 242 23.62 -5.36 -23.74
N PRO A 243 24.69 -4.64 -24.12
CA PRO A 243 25.05 -4.49 -25.52
C PRO A 243 25.31 -5.89 -26.11
N GLN A 244 24.65 -6.18 -27.23
CA GLN A 244 24.84 -7.38 -28.05
C GLN A 244 26.25 -7.44 -28.63
#